data_a7a40d89a65df1fc701335ad7ab70e82
#
_entry.id   a7a40d89a65df1fc701335ad7ab70e82
#
_cell.length_a   1.000
_cell.length_b   1.000
_cell.length_c   1.000
_cell.angle_alpha   90.00
_cell.angle_beta   90.00
_cell.angle_gamma   90.00
#
_symmetry.space_group_name_H-M   'P 1'
#
loop_
_entity.id
_entity.type
_entity.pdbx_description
1 polymer ?
#
loop_
_entity_poly.entity_id
_entity_poly.type
_entity_poly.pdbx_seq_one_letter_code
_entity_poly.pdbx_strand_id
1 'polypeptide(L)'
;PCQSSAASDVYKRQKIFFKDGSILKSGELLVQSDLANTLKLIAQKGPAGFYKGLTAQKIQLDMRKNGGLISSADLRNYKAKFRTPIRFNYKDLSIVTMPLPSSGGLILALMLNMIEQLELDQTNPHSAENIQKISEIMQIAYSLRSVYMADSDFYDVPEEEFLSKDKAKDLLENINLKRMSAAEEYDPVKFKFKENTTHYSIADSFGNIVSTTTTLNTAFGSGVVIKDTGLLMNNEMDDFSASPNQPNYFGLLGTYANRIEPQKRPLSSMTPTIVF
;
A
#
# COMPACT_ATOMS: atom_id res chain seq x y z
N PRO A 1 -20.38 -10.38 -11.89
CA PRO A 1 -20.61 -9.17 -11.09
C PRO A 1 -21.96 -8.61 -11.39
N CYS A 2 -22.75 -8.36 -10.34
CA CYS A 2 -24.10 -7.88 -10.45
C CYS A 2 -24.09 -6.44 -10.99
N GLN A 3 -24.47 -6.24 -12.24
CA GLN A 3 -24.53 -4.91 -12.89
C GLN A 3 -25.40 -3.90 -12.11
N SER A 4 -26.37 -4.39 -11.31
CA SER A 4 -27.23 -3.55 -10.48
C SER A 4 -26.50 -2.94 -9.26
N SER A 5 -25.49 -3.61 -8.69
CA SER A 5 -24.73 -3.10 -7.55
C SER A 5 -23.78 -1.98 -7.99
N ALA A 6 -23.10 -2.13 -9.14
CA ALA A 6 -22.21 -1.13 -9.68
C ALA A 6 -22.97 0.21 -9.99
N ALA A 7 -24.18 0.15 -10.54
CA ALA A 7 -25.01 1.33 -10.80
C ALA A 7 -25.42 2.04 -9.49
N SER A 8 -25.78 1.28 -8.44
CA SER A 8 -26.12 1.83 -7.12
C SER A 8 -24.94 2.55 -6.49
N ASP A 9 -23.74 2.00 -6.59
CA ASP A 9 -22.53 2.60 -6.02
C ASP A 9 -22.06 3.83 -6.79
N VAL A 10 -22.21 3.86 -8.11
CA VAL A 10 -22.00 5.07 -8.92
C VAL A 10 -22.93 6.18 -8.45
N TYR A 11 -24.20 5.89 -8.22
CA TYR A 11 -25.18 6.89 -7.76
C TYR A 11 -24.83 7.43 -6.36
N LYS A 12 -24.41 6.58 -5.40
CA LYS A 12 -23.98 7.00 -4.07
C LYS A 12 -22.76 7.92 -4.12
N ARG A 13 -21.78 7.60 -4.97
CA ARG A 13 -20.59 8.45 -5.18
C ARG A 13 -20.96 9.81 -5.78
N GLN A 14 -21.85 9.81 -6.76
CA GLN A 14 -22.32 11.06 -7.38
C GLN A 14 -22.96 12.01 -6.38
N LYS A 15 -23.73 11.50 -5.40
CA LYS A 15 -24.30 12.33 -4.35
C LYS A 15 -23.26 13.07 -3.48
N ILE A 16 -22.06 12.50 -3.35
CA ILE A 16 -21.01 13.07 -2.49
C ILE A 16 -20.10 13.99 -3.30
N PHE A 17 -19.66 13.56 -4.47
CA PHE A 17 -18.57 14.20 -5.23
C PHE A 17 -19.03 14.98 -6.46
N PHE A 18 -20.34 15.01 -6.74
CA PHE A 18 -20.90 15.73 -7.88
C PHE A 18 -21.84 16.83 -7.39
N LYS A 19 -21.86 17.91 -8.16
CA LYS A 19 -22.79 19.00 -8.05
C LYS A 19 -23.38 19.25 -9.44
N ASP A 20 -24.69 19.33 -9.55
CA ASP A 20 -25.41 19.57 -10.81
C ASP A 20 -24.98 18.64 -11.96
N GLY A 21 -24.76 17.35 -11.62
CA GLY A 21 -24.39 16.30 -12.59
C GLY A 21 -22.92 16.31 -13.02
N SER A 22 -22.08 17.19 -12.47
CA SER A 22 -20.65 17.28 -12.76
C SER A 22 -19.81 17.07 -11.51
N ILE A 23 -18.61 16.51 -11.68
CA ILE A 23 -17.66 16.37 -10.56
C ILE A 23 -17.30 17.76 -10.00
N LEU A 24 -17.18 17.86 -8.68
CA LEU A 24 -16.74 19.09 -8.01
C LEU A 24 -15.38 19.54 -8.55
N LYS A 25 -15.27 20.84 -8.79
CA LYS A 25 -14.04 21.47 -9.28
C LYS A 25 -13.19 21.98 -8.10
N SER A 26 -11.93 22.23 -8.39
CA SER A 26 -11.04 22.89 -7.42
C SER A 26 -11.61 24.22 -6.94
N GLY A 27 -11.65 24.42 -5.62
CA GLY A 27 -12.24 25.61 -4.98
C GLY A 27 -13.72 25.47 -4.63
N GLU A 28 -14.44 24.45 -5.07
CA GLU A 28 -15.81 24.18 -4.65
C GLU A 28 -15.86 23.46 -3.32
N LEU A 29 -16.90 23.75 -2.52
CA LEU A 29 -17.09 23.20 -1.20
C LEU A 29 -17.61 21.75 -1.26
N LEU A 30 -16.83 20.80 -0.75
CA LEU A 30 -17.23 19.40 -0.54
C LEU A 30 -17.85 19.26 0.85
N VAL A 31 -19.14 18.90 0.93
CA VAL A 31 -19.86 18.67 2.20
C VAL A 31 -20.14 17.19 2.37
N GLN A 32 -19.60 16.58 3.45
CA GLN A 32 -19.72 15.15 3.74
C GLN A 32 -20.40 14.93 5.11
N SER A 33 -21.68 15.25 5.21
CA SER A 33 -22.44 15.18 6.48
C SER A 33 -22.48 13.77 7.08
N ASP A 34 -22.63 12.74 6.26
CA ASP A 34 -22.67 11.35 6.72
C ASP A 34 -21.31 10.91 7.29
N LEU A 35 -20.21 11.28 6.61
CA LEU A 35 -18.87 11.00 7.10
C LEU A 35 -18.60 11.77 8.39
N ALA A 36 -19.02 13.02 8.49
CA ALA A 36 -18.90 13.81 9.72
C ALA A 36 -19.61 13.14 10.91
N ASN A 37 -20.78 12.56 10.70
CA ASN A 37 -21.50 11.81 11.74
C ASN A 37 -20.76 10.52 12.13
N THR A 38 -20.20 9.80 11.18
CA THR A 38 -19.37 8.62 11.45
C THR A 38 -18.12 8.99 12.25
N LEU A 39 -17.42 10.06 11.86
CA LEU A 39 -16.24 10.55 12.57
C LEU A 39 -16.57 11.03 14.01
N LYS A 40 -17.73 11.68 14.22
CA LYS A 40 -18.21 12.03 15.57
C LYS A 40 -18.42 10.80 16.45
N LEU A 41 -18.98 9.71 15.90
CA LEU A 41 -19.14 8.46 16.64
C LEU A 41 -17.78 7.85 17.02
N ILE A 42 -16.80 7.90 16.11
CA ILE A 42 -15.43 7.44 16.39
C ILE A 42 -14.79 8.32 17.47
N ALA A 43 -14.91 9.62 17.37
CA ALA A 43 -14.36 10.55 18.38
C ALA A 43 -14.95 10.32 19.78
N GLN A 44 -16.26 9.99 19.87
CA GLN A 44 -16.96 9.77 21.14
C GLN A 44 -16.72 8.39 21.75
N LYS A 45 -16.57 7.34 20.91
CA LYS A 45 -16.57 5.94 21.33
C LYS A 45 -15.27 5.19 20.99
N GLY A 46 -14.27 5.91 20.45
CA GLY A 46 -13.04 5.30 19.96
C GLY A 46 -13.33 4.24 18.87
N PRO A 47 -12.55 3.14 18.82
CA PRO A 47 -12.73 2.07 17.84
C PRO A 47 -14.14 1.48 17.82
N ALA A 48 -14.87 1.51 18.94
CA ALA A 48 -16.24 1.01 19.00
C ALA A 48 -17.22 1.84 18.16
N GLY A 49 -16.91 3.10 17.89
CA GLY A 49 -17.72 3.96 17.01
C GLY A 49 -17.71 3.52 15.55
N PHE A 50 -16.71 2.75 15.15
CA PHE A 50 -16.59 2.17 13.80
C PHE A 50 -16.90 0.66 13.79
N TYR A 51 -16.20 -0.11 14.61
CA TYR A 51 -16.23 -1.58 14.57
C TYR A 51 -17.43 -2.22 15.27
N LYS A 52 -18.22 -1.44 15.98
CA LYS A 52 -19.43 -1.89 16.71
C LYS A 52 -20.60 -0.91 16.50
N GLY A 53 -21.78 -1.29 17.00
CA GLY A 53 -22.96 -0.45 16.99
C GLY A 53 -23.45 -0.05 15.59
N LEU A 54 -23.91 1.19 15.45
CA LEU A 54 -24.63 1.68 14.27
C LEU A 54 -23.79 1.63 12.97
N THR A 55 -22.54 2.08 13.04
CA THR A 55 -21.64 2.08 11.86
C THR A 55 -21.43 0.66 11.34
N ALA A 56 -21.06 -0.27 12.23
CA ALA A 56 -20.85 -1.68 11.86
C ALA A 56 -22.12 -2.35 11.32
N GLN A 57 -23.30 -2.02 11.88
CA GLN A 57 -24.59 -2.51 11.37
C GLN A 57 -24.87 -2.01 9.96
N LYS A 58 -24.63 -0.72 9.68
CA LYS A 58 -24.79 -0.14 8.34
C LYS A 58 -23.86 -0.79 7.33
N ILE A 59 -22.58 -1.01 7.68
CA ILE A 59 -21.63 -1.73 6.83
C ILE A 59 -22.15 -3.13 6.52
N GLN A 60 -22.56 -3.92 7.52
CA GLN A 60 -23.06 -5.28 7.30
C GLN A 60 -24.32 -5.30 6.45
N LEU A 61 -25.27 -4.38 6.67
CA LEU A 61 -26.50 -4.31 5.88
C LEU A 61 -26.22 -3.98 4.42
N ASP A 62 -25.32 -3.02 4.15
CA ASP A 62 -24.95 -2.65 2.79
C ASP A 62 -24.19 -3.79 2.09
N MET A 63 -23.28 -4.48 2.80
CA MET A 63 -22.59 -5.67 2.31
C MET A 63 -23.60 -6.78 1.92
N ARG A 64 -24.52 -7.15 2.81
CA ARG A 64 -25.56 -8.18 2.51
C ARG A 64 -26.40 -7.81 1.30
N LYS A 65 -26.80 -6.55 1.18
CA LYS A 65 -27.62 -6.07 0.07
C LYS A 65 -26.91 -6.14 -1.27
N ASN A 66 -25.60 -5.92 -1.29
CA ASN A 66 -24.82 -5.76 -2.51
C ASN A 66 -23.87 -6.96 -2.78
N GLY A 67 -24.03 -8.09 -2.06
CA GLY A 67 -23.23 -9.30 -2.26
C GLY A 67 -21.81 -9.24 -1.70
N GLY A 68 -21.54 -8.28 -0.80
CA GLY A 68 -20.27 -8.18 -0.10
C GLY A 68 -20.15 -9.17 1.05
N LEU A 69 -18.93 -9.43 1.50
CA LEU A 69 -18.62 -10.50 2.45
C LEU A 69 -18.43 -10.03 3.90
N ILE A 70 -18.19 -8.73 4.14
CA ILE A 70 -17.88 -8.20 5.48
C ILE A 70 -19.09 -8.33 6.40
N SER A 71 -18.90 -9.03 7.52
CA SER A 71 -19.90 -9.22 8.57
C SER A 71 -19.59 -8.40 9.82
N SER A 72 -20.57 -8.27 10.72
CA SER A 72 -20.32 -7.68 12.05
C SER A 72 -19.33 -8.49 12.89
N ALA A 73 -19.16 -9.77 12.61
CA ALA A 73 -18.16 -10.61 13.29
C ALA A 73 -16.75 -10.22 12.85
N ASP A 74 -16.54 -10.02 11.56
CA ASP A 74 -15.25 -9.56 11.00
C ASP A 74 -14.86 -8.21 11.58
N LEU A 75 -15.81 -7.26 11.62
CA LEU A 75 -15.55 -5.95 12.20
C LEU A 75 -15.21 -6.01 13.69
N ARG A 76 -15.94 -6.82 14.50
CA ARG A 76 -15.65 -6.97 15.94
C ARG A 76 -14.30 -7.63 16.20
N ASN A 77 -13.88 -8.55 15.34
CA ASN A 77 -12.65 -9.32 15.52
C ASN A 77 -11.41 -8.61 14.97
N TYR A 78 -11.60 -7.61 14.09
CA TYR A 78 -10.49 -6.86 13.53
C TYR A 78 -9.77 -6.05 14.62
N LYS A 79 -8.44 -6.11 14.61
CA LYS A 79 -7.57 -5.35 15.52
C LYS A 79 -6.37 -4.79 14.76
N ALA A 80 -6.03 -3.55 15.05
CA ALA A 80 -4.74 -3.00 14.67
C ALA A 80 -3.62 -3.79 15.36
N LYS A 81 -2.52 -3.98 14.66
CA LYS A 81 -1.33 -4.66 15.20
C LYS A 81 -0.18 -3.67 15.35
N PHE A 82 0.47 -3.71 16.50
CA PHE A 82 1.77 -3.11 16.70
C PHE A 82 2.85 -4.06 16.18
N ARG A 83 3.80 -3.53 15.44
CA ARG A 83 4.90 -4.29 14.87
C ARG A 83 6.22 -3.58 15.18
N THR A 84 7.30 -4.35 15.29
CA THR A 84 8.65 -3.79 15.43
C THR A 84 9.06 -3.16 14.10
N PRO A 85 9.43 -1.88 14.06
CA PRO A 85 9.92 -1.26 12.83
C PRO A 85 11.22 -1.91 12.36
N ILE A 86 11.42 -1.93 11.04
CA ILE A 86 12.70 -2.30 10.45
C ILE A 86 13.70 -1.17 10.73
N ARG A 87 14.92 -1.56 11.14
CA ARG A 87 16.04 -0.64 11.38
C ARG A 87 17.27 -1.12 10.63
N PHE A 88 17.88 -0.22 9.88
CA PHE A 88 19.14 -0.49 9.20
C PHE A 88 19.93 0.80 8.99
N ASN A 89 21.19 0.66 8.61
CA ASN A 89 22.05 1.80 8.33
C ASN A 89 22.39 1.86 6.83
N TYR A 90 22.41 3.05 6.29
CA TYR A 90 22.94 3.35 4.95
C TYR A 90 24.00 4.43 5.10
N LYS A 91 25.26 4.11 4.85
CA LYS A 91 26.40 4.97 5.17
C LYS A 91 26.37 5.37 6.67
N ASP A 92 26.37 6.65 6.94
CA ASP A 92 26.30 7.27 8.27
C ASP A 92 24.87 7.54 8.78
N LEU A 93 23.86 7.22 7.95
CA LEU A 93 22.46 7.43 8.28
C LEU A 93 21.84 6.20 8.95
N SER A 94 21.06 6.43 9.99
CA SER A 94 20.21 5.40 10.63
C SER A 94 18.77 5.53 10.09
N ILE A 95 18.22 4.44 9.61
CA ILE A 95 16.91 4.41 8.95
C ILE A 95 15.95 3.53 9.74
N VAL A 96 14.77 4.07 9.99
CA VAL A 96 13.64 3.38 10.62
C VAL A 96 12.46 3.40 9.66
N THR A 97 11.92 2.23 9.31
CA THR A 97 10.91 2.12 8.27
C THR A 97 9.87 1.04 8.55
N MET A 98 8.87 0.96 7.68
CA MET A 98 7.70 0.08 7.81
C MET A 98 8.08 -1.40 7.75
N PRO A 99 7.61 -2.23 8.70
CA PRO A 99 7.78 -3.69 8.65
C PRO A 99 6.69 -4.36 7.80
N LEU A 100 6.80 -5.67 7.62
CA LEU A 100 5.73 -6.48 7.02
C LEU A 100 4.40 -6.32 7.81
N PRO A 101 3.25 -6.39 7.12
CA PRO A 101 3.06 -6.79 5.73
C PRO A 101 3.26 -5.69 4.67
N SER A 102 4.02 -4.65 4.93
CA SER A 102 4.50 -3.80 3.85
C SER A 102 5.89 -4.23 3.38
N SER A 103 6.04 -4.47 2.10
CA SER A 103 7.32 -4.82 1.48
C SER A 103 8.31 -3.67 1.46
N GLY A 104 7.80 -2.42 1.55
CA GLY A 104 8.59 -1.23 1.26
C GLY A 104 9.85 -1.09 2.11
N GLY A 105 9.77 -1.40 3.40
CA GLY A 105 10.94 -1.28 4.27
C GLY A 105 12.07 -2.26 3.96
N LEU A 106 11.74 -3.54 3.73
CA LEU A 106 12.73 -4.56 3.37
C LEU A 106 13.32 -4.30 1.97
N ILE A 107 12.49 -3.89 1.02
CA ILE A 107 12.93 -3.54 -0.33
C ILE A 107 13.86 -2.33 -0.30
N LEU A 108 13.50 -1.31 0.47
CA LEU A 108 14.35 -0.13 0.64
C LEU A 108 15.71 -0.49 1.23
N ALA A 109 15.74 -1.32 2.29
CA ALA A 109 16.97 -1.78 2.92
C ALA A 109 17.85 -2.57 1.93
N LEU A 110 17.28 -3.54 1.22
CA LEU A 110 18.00 -4.33 0.23
C LEU A 110 18.59 -3.46 -0.86
N MET A 111 17.78 -2.56 -1.44
CA MET A 111 18.23 -1.67 -2.51
C MET A 111 19.35 -0.74 -2.05
N LEU A 112 19.23 -0.14 -0.87
CA LEU A 112 20.26 0.75 -0.33
C LEU A 112 21.55 -0.02 0.03
N ASN A 113 21.43 -1.24 0.57
CA ASN A 113 22.59 -2.12 0.79
C ASN A 113 23.30 -2.48 -0.51
N MET A 114 22.57 -2.70 -1.61
CA MET A 114 23.16 -2.93 -2.93
C MET A 114 23.80 -1.66 -3.51
N ILE A 115 23.12 -0.51 -3.39
CA ILE A 115 23.64 0.79 -3.85
C ILE A 115 24.93 1.17 -3.12
N GLU A 116 25.04 0.86 -1.82
CA GLU A 116 26.23 1.15 -1.03
C GLU A 116 27.47 0.39 -1.51
N GLN A 117 27.30 -0.75 -2.17
CA GLN A 117 28.38 -1.54 -2.77
C GLN A 117 28.81 -1.02 -4.15
N LEU A 118 28.07 -0.08 -4.73
CA LEU A 118 28.34 0.45 -6.06
C LEU A 118 29.04 1.80 -6.01
N GLU A 119 29.99 1.98 -6.90
CA GLU A 119 30.51 3.31 -7.23
C GLU A 119 29.54 3.98 -8.20
N LEU A 120 28.77 4.93 -7.69
CA LEU A 120 27.90 5.80 -8.48
C LEU A 120 28.63 7.12 -8.79
N ASP A 121 28.50 7.61 -10.02
CA ASP A 121 28.98 8.94 -10.38
C ASP A 121 28.17 10.01 -9.64
N GLN A 122 28.79 10.62 -8.66
CA GLN A 122 28.17 11.67 -7.85
C GLN A 122 28.19 13.04 -8.52
N THR A 123 29.05 13.22 -9.54
CA THR A 123 29.10 14.48 -10.30
C THR A 123 28.00 14.54 -11.35
N ASN A 124 27.50 13.39 -11.80
CA ASN A 124 26.36 13.26 -12.69
C ASN A 124 25.40 12.17 -12.22
N PRO A 125 24.59 12.44 -11.17
CA PRO A 125 23.71 11.44 -10.56
C PRO A 125 22.64 10.89 -11.54
N HIS A 126 22.32 11.62 -12.60
CA HIS A 126 21.38 11.20 -13.65
C HIS A 126 22.08 10.64 -14.91
N SER A 127 23.34 10.21 -14.80
CA SER A 127 24.02 9.54 -15.91
C SER A 127 23.28 8.26 -16.33
N ALA A 128 23.36 7.92 -17.60
CA ALA A 128 22.76 6.69 -18.11
C ALA A 128 23.26 5.44 -17.35
N GLU A 129 24.53 5.44 -16.96
CA GLU A 129 25.14 4.36 -16.18
C GLU A 129 24.51 4.24 -14.77
N ASN A 130 24.34 5.35 -14.04
CA ASN A 130 23.71 5.32 -12.74
C ASN A 130 22.24 4.89 -12.82
N ILE A 131 21.50 5.41 -13.82
CA ILE A 131 20.11 5.03 -14.05
C ILE A 131 20.02 3.52 -14.33
N GLN A 132 20.90 2.98 -15.16
CA GLN A 132 20.95 1.55 -15.47
C GLN A 132 21.21 0.74 -14.20
N LYS A 133 22.25 1.06 -13.43
CA LYS A 133 22.60 0.35 -12.18
C LYS A 133 21.41 0.34 -11.20
N ILE A 134 20.79 1.48 -10.98
CA ILE A 134 19.63 1.59 -10.08
C ILE A 134 18.44 0.78 -10.61
N SER A 135 18.18 0.81 -11.91
CA SER A 135 17.07 0.06 -12.52
C SER A 135 17.24 -1.46 -12.35
N GLU A 136 18.46 -1.98 -12.54
CA GLU A 136 18.77 -3.40 -12.31
C GLU A 136 18.57 -3.79 -10.84
N ILE A 137 19.05 -2.95 -9.89
CA ILE A 137 18.82 -3.16 -8.46
C ILE A 137 17.32 -3.21 -8.13
N MET A 138 16.54 -2.27 -8.66
CA MET A 138 15.09 -2.26 -8.47
C MET A 138 14.44 -3.54 -9.02
N GLN A 139 14.84 -3.98 -10.21
CA GLN A 139 14.29 -5.19 -10.83
C GLN A 139 14.55 -6.43 -9.97
N ILE A 140 15.75 -6.58 -9.41
CA ILE A 140 16.10 -7.69 -8.52
C ILE A 140 15.27 -7.62 -7.24
N ALA A 141 15.24 -6.47 -6.59
CA ALA A 141 14.53 -6.28 -5.35
C ALA A 141 13.03 -6.61 -5.51
N TYR A 142 12.40 -6.15 -6.61
CA TYR A 142 11.00 -6.46 -6.90
C TYR A 142 10.77 -7.91 -7.33
N SER A 143 11.72 -8.55 -7.98
CA SER A 143 11.66 -9.98 -8.27
C SER A 143 11.66 -10.81 -6.98
N LEU A 144 12.54 -10.50 -6.04
CA LEU A 144 12.57 -11.15 -4.72
C LEU A 144 11.30 -10.85 -3.91
N ARG A 145 10.80 -9.60 -3.96
CA ARG A 145 9.52 -9.22 -3.37
C ARG A 145 8.39 -10.14 -3.82
N SER A 146 8.29 -10.36 -5.11
CA SER A 146 7.21 -11.14 -5.71
C SER A 146 7.18 -12.59 -5.23
N VAL A 147 8.34 -13.16 -4.90
CA VAL A 147 8.49 -14.56 -4.50
C VAL A 147 8.35 -14.74 -2.99
N TYR A 148 9.00 -13.88 -2.19
CA TYR A 148 9.24 -14.15 -0.78
C TYR A 148 8.41 -13.30 0.19
N MET A 149 7.79 -12.20 -0.24
CA MET A 149 7.13 -11.29 0.69
C MET A 149 5.64 -11.52 0.81
N ALA A 150 5.16 -11.44 2.06
CA ALA A 150 3.77 -11.61 2.45
C ALA A 150 3.55 -11.09 3.88
N ASP A 151 2.36 -11.32 4.44
CA ASP A 151 2.10 -11.13 5.87
C ASP A 151 2.92 -12.14 6.68
N SER A 152 3.88 -11.65 7.48
CA SER A 152 4.78 -12.46 8.31
C SER A 152 4.08 -13.23 9.42
N ASP A 153 2.80 -12.96 9.69
CA ASP A 153 2.01 -13.78 10.60
C ASP A 153 1.55 -15.12 9.95
N PHE A 154 1.67 -15.24 8.62
CA PHE A 154 1.17 -16.36 7.82
C PHE A 154 2.23 -17.02 6.94
N TYR A 155 3.35 -16.38 6.75
CA TYR A 155 4.42 -16.86 5.89
C TYR A 155 5.78 -16.49 6.50
N ASP A 156 6.70 -17.44 6.51
CA ASP A 156 8.07 -17.23 7.00
C ASP A 156 8.89 -16.48 5.95
N VAL A 157 8.95 -15.17 6.10
CA VAL A 157 9.69 -14.28 5.20
C VAL A 157 11.14 -14.19 5.68
N PRO A 158 12.15 -14.40 4.82
CA PRO A 158 13.56 -14.36 5.22
C PRO A 158 14.05 -12.89 5.39
N GLU A 159 13.48 -12.18 6.39
CA GLU A 159 13.73 -10.76 6.62
C GLU A 159 15.22 -10.44 6.80
N GLU A 160 15.96 -11.32 7.50
CA GLU A 160 17.39 -11.16 7.73
C GLU A 160 18.21 -11.15 6.44
N GLU A 161 17.82 -11.95 5.43
CA GLU A 161 18.49 -11.95 4.13
C GLU A 161 18.30 -10.62 3.38
N PHE A 162 17.11 -10.01 3.49
CA PHE A 162 16.85 -8.69 2.89
C PHE A 162 17.62 -7.55 3.57
N LEU A 163 17.97 -7.73 4.84
CA LEU A 163 18.71 -6.73 5.62
C LEU A 163 20.24 -6.94 5.53
N SER A 164 20.69 -8.10 5.03
CA SER A 164 22.10 -8.48 4.99
C SER A 164 22.86 -7.73 3.89
N LYS A 165 23.96 -7.05 4.27
CA LYS A 165 24.89 -6.43 3.31
C LYS A 165 25.69 -7.47 2.52
N ASP A 166 26.00 -8.62 3.11
CA ASP A 166 26.70 -9.70 2.43
C ASP A 166 25.80 -10.30 1.33
N LYS A 167 24.50 -10.52 1.65
CA LYS A 167 23.54 -10.99 0.65
C LYS A 167 23.36 -9.99 -0.49
N ALA A 168 23.31 -8.70 -0.18
CA ALA A 168 23.24 -7.64 -1.17
C ALA A 168 24.46 -7.66 -2.12
N LYS A 169 25.64 -7.94 -1.58
CA LYS A 169 26.88 -8.12 -2.36
C LYS A 169 26.80 -9.35 -3.27
N ASP A 170 26.40 -10.51 -2.75
CA ASP A 170 26.26 -11.75 -3.51
C ASP A 170 25.28 -11.57 -4.67
N LEU A 171 24.18 -10.85 -4.45
CA LEU A 171 23.22 -10.56 -5.50
C LEU A 171 23.83 -9.71 -6.63
N LEU A 172 24.67 -8.72 -6.28
CA LEU A 172 25.35 -7.87 -7.28
C LEU A 172 26.38 -8.64 -8.11
N GLU A 173 27.10 -9.59 -7.52
CA GLU A 173 28.12 -10.39 -8.23
C GLU A 173 27.51 -11.25 -9.37
N ASN A 174 26.22 -11.58 -9.26
CA ASN A 174 25.50 -12.38 -10.23
C ASN A 174 24.80 -11.56 -11.33
N ILE A 175 25.02 -10.24 -11.36
CA ILE A 175 24.35 -9.34 -12.31
C ILE A 175 25.33 -8.80 -13.34
N ASN A 176 24.90 -8.78 -14.58
CA ASN A 176 25.62 -8.07 -15.62
C ASN A 176 25.15 -6.60 -15.69
N LEU A 177 25.72 -5.76 -14.85
CA LEU A 177 25.41 -4.31 -14.81
C LEU A 177 25.75 -3.56 -16.12
N LYS A 178 26.37 -4.24 -17.10
CA LYS A 178 26.72 -3.64 -18.41
C LYS A 178 25.66 -3.91 -19.49
N ARG A 179 24.67 -4.74 -19.21
CA ARG A 179 23.62 -5.09 -20.16
C ARG A 179 22.28 -5.04 -19.45
N MET A 180 21.38 -4.19 -19.93
CA MET A 180 19.98 -4.20 -19.43
C MET A 180 19.39 -5.61 -19.62
N SER A 181 18.87 -6.18 -18.55
CA SER A 181 17.98 -7.32 -18.63
C SER A 181 16.79 -6.92 -19.51
N ALA A 182 16.40 -7.79 -20.45
CA ALA A 182 15.23 -7.52 -21.28
C ALA A 182 14.00 -7.39 -20.34
N ALA A 183 13.57 -6.17 -20.08
CA ALA A 183 12.23 -5.96 -19.58
C ALA A 183 11.29 -6.50 -20.67
N GLU A 184 10.36 -7.39 -20.31
CA GLU A 184 9.22 -7.66 -21.18
C GLU A 184 8.65 -6.33 -21.62
N GLU A 185 8.35 -6.18 -22.91
CA GLU A 185 7.89 -4.92 -23.50
C GLU A 185 6.67 -4.39 -22.72
N TYR A 186 6.93 -3.49 -21.81
CA TYR A 186 5.90 -2.80 -21.05
C TYR A 186 5.44 -1.59 -21.88
N ASP A 187 4.19 -1.56 -22.27
CA ASP A 187 3.60 -0.40 -22.92
C ASP A 187 3.29 0.68 -21.85
N PRO A 188 4.14 1.70 -21.69
CA PRO A 188 3.97 2.72 -20.64
C PRO A 188 2.70 3.58 -20.86
N VAL A 189 2.12 3.54 -22.03
CA VAL A 189 0.91 4.31 -22.38
C VAL A 189 -0.33 3.75 -21.69
N LYS A 190 -0.34 2.47 -21.32
CA LYS A 190 -1.45 1.81 -20.61
C LYS A 190 -1.50 2.13 -19.12
N PHE A 191 -0.40 2.58 -18.53
CA PHE A 191 -0.31 2.88 -17.11
C PHE A 191 -0.37 4.38 -16.85
N LYS A 192 -1.58 4.92 -16.73
CA LYS A 192 -1.78 6.23 -16.10
C LYS A 192 -1.74 6.05 -14.60
N PHE A 193 -0.56 6.18 -14.00
CA PHE A 193 -0.43 6.29 -12.55
C PHE A 193 -1.17 7.55 -12.11
N LYS A 194 -2.29 7.35 -11.41
CA LYS A 194 -2.91 8.42 -10.62
C LYS A 194 -2.41 8.23 -9.20
N GLU A 195 -1.71 9.21 -8.68
CA GLU A 195 -1.33 9.27 -7.26
C GLU A 195 -2.60 9.29 -6.42
N ASN A 196 -2.78 8.29 -5.56
CA ASN A 196 -4.02 8.10 -4.82
C ASN A 196 -3.80 7.86 -3.33
N THR A 197 -2.55 7.95 -2.87
CA THR A 197 -2.13 7.71 -1.50
C THR A 197 -1.76 9.04 -0.84
N THR A 198 -1.99 9.17 0.46
CA THR A 198 -1.57 10.32 1.24
C THR A 198 -0.45 9.92 2.18
N HIS A 199 0.64 10.66 2.15
CA HIS A 199 1.75 10.53 3.08
C HIS A 199 2.02 11.87 3.76
N TYR A 200 2.30 11.84 5.07
CA TYR A 200 2.73 13.02 5.82
C TYR A 200 3.70 12.63 6.94
N SER A 201 4.60 13.56 7.25
CA SER A 201 5.51 13.46 8.38
C SER A 201 5.33 14.69 9.27
N ILE A 202 5.33 14.48 10.58
CA ILE A 202 5.15 15.53 11.59
C ILE A 202 6.27 15.37 12.61
N ALA A 203 6.89 16.49 12.97
CA ALA A 203 7.80 16.57 14.11
C ALA A 203 7.29 17.66 15.06
N ASP A 204 7.32 17.40 16.36
CA ASP A 204 6.96 18.37 17.39
C ASP A 204 8.21 19.02 18.02
N SER A 205 7.97 20.04 18.87
CA SER A 205 9.05 20.74 19.58
C SER A 205 9.74 19.90 20.67
N PHE A 206 9.23 18.72 21.00
CA PHE A 206 9.79 17.79 21.95
C PHE A 206 10.68 16.72 21.28
N GLY A 207 10.78 16.75 19.95
CA GLY A 207 11.55 15.77 19.18
C GLY A 207 10.79 14.50 18.84
N ASN A 208 9.48 14.43 19.07
CA ASN A 208 8.67 13.32 18.58
C ASN A 208 8.46 13.44 17.07
N ILE A 209 8.60 12.32 16.36
CA ILE A 209 8.44 12.26 14.92
C ILE A 209 7.42 11.17 14.56
N VAL A 210 6.52 11.50 13.65
CA VAL A 210 5.55 10.55 13.06
C VAL A 210 5.68 10.61 11.55
N SER A 211 5.80 9.45 10.92
CA SER A 211 5.73 9.29 9.47
C SER A 211 4.58 8.33 9.17
N THR A 212 3.60 8.76 8.40
CA THR A 212 2.35 8.02 8.16
C THR A 212 1.98 8.02 6.69
N THR A 213 1.61 6.84 6.20
CA THR A 213 1.01 6.66 4.89
C THR A 213 -0.38 6.05 5.06
N THR A 214 -1.39 6.62 4.41
CA THR A 214 -2.77 6.14 4.42
C THR A 214 -3.33 6.12 3.01
N THR A 215 -4.08 5.07 2.67
CA THR A 215 -4.59 4.86 1.32
C THR A 215 -5.89 4.07 1.33
N LEU A 216 -6.62 4.16 0.23
CA LEU A 216 -7.70 3.24 -0.13
C LEU A 216 -7.26 2.30 -1.27
N ASN A 217 -5.97 2.30 -1.61
CA ASN A 217 -5.30 1.68 -2.73
C ASN A 217 -5.49 2.47 -4.05
N THR A 218 -6.69 2.64 -4.55
CA THR A 218 -6.98 3.55 -5.69
C THR A 218 -7.71 4.82 -5.24
N ALA A 219 -7.88 5.81 -6.13
CA ALA A 219 -8.44 7.14 -5.81
C ALA A 219 -9.76 7.12 -5.02
N PHE A 220 -10.61 6.14 -5.33
CA PHE A 220 -11.90 5.93 -4.65
C PHE A 220 -12.00 4.50 -4.09
N GLY A 221 -10.88 3.84 -3.85
CA GLY A 221 -10.84 2.44 -3.42
C GLY A 221 -11.63 1.53 -4.37
N SER A 222 -12.46 0.66 -3.83
CA SER A 222 -13.38 -0.18 -4.63
C SER A 222 -14.50 0.61 -5.30
N GLY A 223 -14.61 1.90 -5.01
CA GLY A 223 -15.71 2.73 -5.45
C GLY A 223 -17.03 2.48 -4.71
N VAL A 224 -17.04 1.60 -3.73
CA VAL A 224 -18.23 1.31 -2.91
C VAL A 224 -18.35 2.34 -1.78
N VAL A 225 -19.50 2.98 -1.68
CA VAL A 225 -19.86 3.89 -0.57
C VAL A 225 -20.89 3.20 0.30
N ILE A 226 -20.58 3.02 1.57
CA ILE A 226 -21.53 2.48 2.55
C ILE A 226 -22.63 3.49 2.82
N LYS A 227 -23.88 3.08 2.59
CA LYS A 227 -25.05 3.94 2.70
C LYS A 227 -25.15 4.60 4.09
N ASP A 228 -25.45 5.91 4.11
CA ASP A 228 -25.65 6.73 5.31
C ASP A 228 -24.46 6.76 6.29
N THR A 229 -23.25 6.51 5.80
CA THR A 229 -21.99 6.59 6.60
C THR A 229 -20.94 7.51 6.00
N GLY A 230 -21.02 7.75 4.68
CA GLY A 230 -20.00 8.47 3.93
C GLY A 230 -18.67 7.70 3.77
N LEU A 231 -18.59 6.44 4.20
CA LEU A 231 -17.40 5.63 4.12
C LEU A 231 -17.18 5.12 2.69
N LEU A 232 -16.00 5.38 2.16
CA LEU A 232 -15.48 4.72 0.96
C LEU A 232 -14.75 3.45 1.36
N MET A 233 -15.06 2.34 0.70
CA MET A 233 -14.36 1.07 0.92
C MET A 233 -13.10 1.01 0.05
N ASN A 234 -12.01 0.53 0.63
CA ASN A 234 -10.79 0.29 -0.11
C ASN A 234 -10.93 -0.87 -1.11
N ASN A 235 -9.94 -1.03 -1.98
CA ASN A 235 -9.79 -2.20 -2.86
C ASN A 235 -8.45 -2.94 -2.61
N GLU A 236 -7.97 -2.94 -1.37
CA GLU A 236 -6.71 -3.55 -0.94
C GLU A 236 -6.67 -5.08 -1.15
N MET A 237 -7.81 -5.73 -1.39
CA MET A 237 -7.84 -7.15 -1.75
C MET A 237 -7.11 -7.46 -3.06
N ASP A 238 -6.94 -6.46 -3.93
CA ASP A 238 -6.17 -6.57 -5.16
C ASP A 238 -4.66 -6.72 -4.91
N ASP A 239 -4.18 -6.31 -3.74
CA ASP A 239 -2.78 -6.46 -3.36
C ASP A 239 -2.39 -7.89 -2.97
N PHE A 240 -3.37 -8.79 -2.80
CA PHE A 240 -3.11 -10.21 -2.74
C PHE A 240 -2.78 -10.79 -4.12
N SER A 241 -2.06 -11.92 -4.12
CA SER A 241 -1.88 -12.74 -5.31
C SER A 241 -3.16 -13.57 -5.54
N ALA A 242 -4.15 -12.95 -6.17
CA ALA A 242 -5.44 -13.62 -6.45
C ALA A 242 -5.29 -14.78 -7.43
N SER A 243 -4.33 -14.67 -8.37
CA SER A 243 -3.93 -15.74 -9.29
C SER A 243 -2.41 -15.73 -9.43
N PRO A 244 -1.73 -16.89 -9.32
CA PRO A 244 -0.29 -16.96 -9.46
C PRO A 244 0.16 -16.41 -10.83
N ASN A 245 1.23 -15.63 -10.83
CA ASN A 245 1.84 -15.03 -12.03
C ASN A 245 0.91 -14.09 -12.84
N GLN A 246 -0.20 -13.65 -12.26
CA GLN A 246 -1.01 -12.58 -12.82
C GLN A 246 -0.72 -11.28 -12.09
N PRO A 247 -0.49 -10.18 -12.81
CA PRO A 247 -0.24 -8.89 -12.19
C PRO A 247 -1.52 -8.34 -11.53
N ASN A 248 -1.36 -7.65 -10.42
CA ASN A 248 -2.44 -6.87 -9.81
C ASN A 248 -2.66 -5.55 -10.58
N TYR A 249 -3.52 -4.68 -10.07
CA TYR A 249 -3.81 -3.37 -10.68
C TYR A 249 -2.54 -2.52 -10.94
N PHE A 250 -1.52 -2.66 -10.10
CA PHE A 250 -0.24 -1.94 -10.23
C PHE A 250 0.80 -2.68 -11.08
N GLY A 251 0.45 -3.78 -11.70
CA GLY A 251 1.38 -4.59 -12.48
C GLY A 251 2.32 -5.44 -11.61
N LEU A 252 2.09 -5.53 -10.30
CA LEU A 252 2.93 -6.31 -9.40
C LEU A 252 2.55 -7.78 -9.45
N LEU A 253 3.53 -8.62 -9.66
CA LEU A 253 3.39 -10.06 -9.59
C LEU A 253 3.48 -10.54 -8.14
N GLY A 254 2.86 -11.65 -7.85
CA GLY A 254 2.96 -12.33 -6.57
C GLY A 254 2.81 -13.83 -6.72
N THR A 255 3.25 -14.55 -5.69
CA THR A 255 3.22 -16.00 -5.63
C THR A 255 2.28 -16.49 -4.53
N TYR A 256 2.37 -17.80 -4.27
CA TYR A 256 1.63 -18.47 -3.20
C TYR A 256 1.81 -17.82 -1.81
N ALA A 257 2.97 -17.22 -1.54
CA ALA A 257 3.25 -16.55 -0.27
C ALA A 257 2.19 -15.51 0.08
N ASN A 258 1.80 -14.68 -0.89
CA ASN A 258 0.82 -13.60 -0.71
C ASN A 258 -0.60 -13.99 -1.18
N ARG A 259 -0.98 -15.28 -1.14
CA ARG A 259 -2.35 -15.71 -1.47
C ARG A 259 -3.37 -15.20 -0.45
N ILE A 260 -4.63 -15.13 -0.86
CA ILE A 260 -5.75 -14.77 0.02
C ILE A 260 -5.96 -15.88 1.05
N GLU A 261 -5.98 -15.52 2.33
CA GLU A 261 -6.30 -16.40 3.46
C GLU A 261 -7.14 -15.64 4.50
N PRO A 262 -7.99 -16.33 5.28
CA PRO A 262 -8.77 -15.69 6.35
C PRO A 262 -7.84 -15.00 7.36
N GLN A 263 -8.16 -13.75 7.74
CA GLN A 263 -7.43 -12.91 8.70
C GLN A 263 -6.04 -12.42 8.24
N LYS A 264 -5.55 -12.86 7.09
CA LYS A 264 -4.29 -12.42 6.50
C LYS A 264 -4.43 -11.00 5.94
N ARG A 265 -3.39 -10.21 6.07
CA ARG A 265 -3.28 -8.87 5.46
C ARG A 265 -2.60 -8.96 4.10
N PRO A 266 -3.06 -8.17 3.11
CA PRO A 266 -2.39 -8.11 1.82
C PRO A 266 -0.99 -7.49 1.94
N LEU A 267 -0.11 -7.84 1.03
CA LEU A 267 1.22 -7.27 0.92
C LEU A 267 1.15 -5.84 0.37
N SER A 268 1.37 -4.87 1.23
CA SER A 268 1.45 -3.45 0.86
C SER A 268 2.84 -3.06 0.34
N SER A 269 2.94 -1.84 -0.21
CA SER A 269 4.21 -1.19 -0.58
C SER A 269 4.39 0.18 0.09
N MET A 270 3.50 0.56 1.00
CA MET A 270 3.62 1.80 1.76
C MET A 270 4.90 1.80 2.61
N THR A 271 5.68 2.88 2.54
CA THR A 271 7.02 2.93 3.13
C THR A 271 7.22 4.20 3.97
N PRO A 272 6.40 4.44 5.01
CA PRO A 272 6.69 5.54 5.93
C PRO A 272 8.07 5.30 6.57
N THR A 273 8.95 6.30 6.46
CA THR A 273 10.37 6.19 6.83
C THR A 273 10.83 7.43 7.59
N ILE A 274 11.70 7.23 8.58
CA ILE A 274 12.38 8.28 9.33
C ILE A 274 13.88 8.01 9.22
N VAL A 275 14.65 9.07 8.95
CA VAL A 275 16.11 9.03 8.81
C VAL A 275 16.74 9.95 9.85
N PHE A 276 17.79 9.44 10.52
CA PHE A 276 18.55 10.18 11.54
C PHE A 276 20.00 10.33 11.14
#